data_306c53054f214c1a06429aa510992e58
#
_entry.id   306c53054f214c1a06429aa510992e58
#
_cell.length_a   1.000
_cell.length_b   1.000
_cell.length_c   1.000
_cell.angle_alpha   90.00
_cell.angle_beta   90.00
_cell.angle_gamma   90.00
#
_symmetry.space_group_name_H-M   'P 1'
#
loop_
_entity.id
_entity.type
_entity.pdbx_description
1 polymer ?
#
loop_
_entity_poly.entity_id
_entity_poly.type
_entity_poly.pdbx_seq_one_letter_code
_entity_poly.pdbx_strand_id
1 'polypeptide(L)'
;MTKKKDQQTISIFEFITEQRAQFSSGLGPGSCNIDAKLRAAVAADVKHARDEQGRELSQPEVAGRMSMLTGNEITSAVLYSWTADSKTTRTIPARYIPALTMATGSHNAQDVIARGGGGFYMPSPEALRAEIHRIEENVKQQLKEKRKRELLLQEVDR
;
A
#
# COMPACT_ATOMS: atom_id res chain seq x y z
N MET A 1 -30.87 24.54 -16.49
CA MET A 1 -29.43 24.55 -16.15
C MET A 1 -29.22 23.64 -14.95
N THR A 2 -28.79 22.41 -15.20
CA THR A 2 -28.60 21.37 -14.18
C THR A 2 -27.20 21.55 -13.59
N LYS A 3 -27.11 21.95 -12.31
CA LYS A 3 -25.84 21.97 -11.56
C LYS A 3 -25.27 20.55 -11.52
N LYS A 4 -24.12 20.33 -12.17
CA LYS A 4 -23.29 19.15 -11.93
C LYS A 4 -22.98 19.09 -10.44
N LYS A 5 -23.39 18.01 -9.77
CA LYS A 5 -22.92 17.65 -8.44
C LYS A 5 -21.40 17.52 -8.54
N ASP A 6 -20.68 18.39 -7.83
CA ASP A 6 -19.24 18.22 -7.61
C ASP A 6 -19.04 16.83 -7.00
N GLN A 7 -18.27 16.00 -7.70
CA GLN A 7 -17.73 14.78 -7.12
C GLN A 7 -16.90 15.23 -5.91
N GLN A 8 -17.38 14.91 -4.72
CA GLN A 8 -16.64 15.14 -3.48
C GLN A 8 -15.32 14.38 -3.59
N THR A 9 -14.25 15.12 -3.85
CA THR A 9 -12.90 14.60 -3.70
C THR A 9 -12.69 14.39 -2.22
N ILE A 10 -12.81 13.15 -1.76
CA ILE A 10 -12.53 12.77 -0.38
C ILE A 10 -11.08 13.11 -0.12
N SER A 11 -10.81 13.89 0.92
CA SER A 11 -9.45 14.18 1.36
C SER A 11 -8.74 12.87 1.70
N ILE A 12 -7.48 12.74 1.35
CA ILE A 12 -6.67 11.56 1.70
C ILE A 12 -6.69 11.31 3.22
N PHE A 13 -6.83 12.35 4.03
CA PHE A 13 -6.96 12.24 5.49
C PHE A 13 -8.31 11.65 5.92
N GLU A 14 -9.39 12.01 5.26
CA GLU A 14 -10.71 11.42 5.49
C GLU A 14 -10.67 9.94 5.11
N PHE A 15 -10.10 9.60 3.95
CA PHE A 15 -9.90 8.22 3.53
C PHE A 15 -9.08 7.42 4.55
N ILE A 16 -7.94 7.95 5.02
CA ILE A 16 -7.10 7.28 6.04
C ILE A 16 -7.87 7.10 7.35
N THR A 17 -8.63 8.12 7.76
CA THR A 17 -9.41 8.08 9.00
C THR A 17 -10.53 7.06 8.91
N GLU A 18 -11.24 6.99 7.78
CA GLU A 18 -12.27 5.97 7.53
C GLU A 18 -11.68 4.55 7.52
N GLN A 19 -10.53 4.36 6.85
CA GLN A 19 -9.84 3.05 6.84
C GLN A 19 -9.43 2.62 8.25
N ARG A 20 -8.91 3.55 9.07
CA ARG A 20 -8.56 3.27 10.47
C ARG A 20 -9.79 2.95 11.33
N ALA A 21 -10.89 3.67 11.15
CA ALA A 21 -12.13 3.43 11.87
C ALA A 21 -12.72 2.04 11.52
N GLN A 22 -12.72 1.66 10.24
CA GLN A 22 -13.14 0.33 9.78
C GLN A 22 -12.26 -0.77 10.37
N PHE A 23 -10.93 -0.56 10.42
CA PHE A 23 -10.02 -1.52 11.03
C PHE A 23 -10.26 -1.66 12.54
N SER A 24 -10.44 -0.55 13.25
CA SER A 24 -10.64 -0.56 14.71
C SER A 24 -11.96 -1.20 15.14
N SER A 25 -13.00 -1.14 14.31
CA SER A 25 -14.30 -1.73 14.62
C SER A 25 -14.35 -3.26 14.53
N GLY A 26 -13.34 -3.87 13.89
CA GLY A 26 -13.25 -5.32 13.64
C GLY A 26 -12.22 -6.06 14.51
N LEU A 27 -11.64 -5.40 15.53
CA LEU A 27 -10.61 -6.02 16.36
C LEU A 27 -11.19 -7.08 17.29
N GLY A 28 -10.89 -8.35 17.01
CA GLY A 28 -11.24 -9.52 17.81
C GLY A 28 -10.17 -10.62 17.65
N PRO A 29 -10.29 -11.72 18.39
CA PRO A 29 -9.36 -12.85 18.23
C PRO A 29 -9.27 -13.30 16.77
N GLY A 30 -8.05 -13.34 16.21
CA GLY A 30 -7.81 -13.75 14.83
C GLY A 30 -8.01 -12.66 13.76
N SER A 31 -8.42 -11.45 14.10
CA SER A 31 -8.62 -10.36 13.13
C SER A 31 -7.34 -9.97 12.37
N CYS A 32 -6.16 -10.17 12.97
CA CYS A 32 -4.86 -9.95 12.35
C CYS A 32 -4.30 -11.18 11.63
N ASN A 33 -5.05 -12.30 11.55
CA ASN A 33 -4.61 -13.44 10.77
C ASN A 33 -4.81 -13.18 9.28
N ILE A 34 -3.72 -12.85 8.61
CA ILE A 34 -3.69 -12.54 7.18
C ILE A 34 -3.12 -13.66 6.32
N ASP A 35 -2.80 -14.84 6.88
CA ASP A 35 -2.06 -15.90 6.18
C ASP A 35 -2.69 -16.31 4.86
N ALA A 36 -4.00 -16.54 4.83
CA ALA A 36 -4.70 -16.92 3.60
C ALA A 36 -4.68 -15.79 2.57
N LYS A 37 -4.90 -14.53 3.01
CA LYS A 37 -4.87 -13.37 2.13
C LYS A 37 -3.47 -13.11 1.59
N LEU A 38 -2.45 -13.24 2.43
CA LEU A 38 -1.05 -13.07 2.04
C LEU A 38 -0.63 -14.13 1.02
N ARG A 39 -1.00 -15.39 1.24
CA ARG A 39 -0.72 -16.49 0.30
C ARG A 39 -1.37 -16.23 -1.07
N ALA A 40 -2.64 -15.83 -1.08
CA ALA A 40 -3.34 -15.48 -2.31
C ALA A 40 -2.69 -14.30 -3.04
N ALA A 41 -2.26 -13.27 -2.30
CA ALA A 41 -1.55 -12.12 -2.86
C ALA A 41 -0.20 -12.54 -3.47
N VAL A 42 0.61 -13.33 -2.75
CA VAL A 42 1.89 -13.86 -3.27
C VAL A 42 1.67 -14.71 -4.52
N ALA A 43 0.63 -15.56 -4.54
CA ALA A 43 0.28 -16.37 -5.70
C ALA A 43 -0.10 -15.48 -6.91
N ALA A 44 -0.87 -14.42 -6.67
CA ALA A 44 -1.23 -13.46 -7.71
C ALA A 44 0.00 -12.70 -8.23
N ASP A 45 0.89 -12.24 -7.33
CA ASP A 45 2.12 -11.55 -7.69
C ASP A 45 3.01 -12.42 -8.58
N VAL A 46 3.19 -13.70 -8.24
CA VAL A 46 3.97 -14.65 -9.04
C VAL A 46 3.30 -14.93 -10.38
N LYS A 47 1.97 -15.14 -10.39
CA LYS A 47 1.22 -15.48 -11.61
C LYS A 47 1.23 -14.35 -12.64
N HIS A 48 1.18 -13.10 -12.19
CA HIS A 48 1.12 -11.93 -13.07
C HIS A 48 2.45 -11.20 -13.22
N ALA A 49 3.54 -11.83 -12.75
CA ALA A 49 4.88 -11.29 -12.85
C ALA A 49 5.29 -11.02 -14.31
N ARG A 50 5.83 -9.83 -14.57
CA ARG A 50 6.30 -9.41 -15.88
C ARG A 50 7.71 -8.81 -15.77
N ASP A 51 8.48 -8.94 -16.85
CA ASP A 51 9.76 -8.23 -16.95
C ASP A 51 9.54 -6.77 -17.42
N GLU A 52 10.64 -6.03 -17.53
CA GLU A 52 10.63 -4.64 -17.99
C GLU A 52 10.10 -4.46 -19.41
N GLN A 53 10.13 -5.53 -20.23
CA GLN A 53 9.59 -5.59 -21.59
C GLN A 53 8.13 -6.03 -21.62
N GLY A 54 7.51 -6.30 -20.46
CA GLY A 54 6.12 -6.75 -20.35
C GLY A 54 5.90 -8.24 -20.62
N ARG A 55 6.98 -9.05 -20.81
CA ARG A 55 6.91 -10.49 -20.98
C ARG A 55 6.56 -11.16 -19.65
N GLU A 56 5.66 -12.12 -19.68
CA GLU A 56 5.33 -12.92 -18.49
C GLU A 56 6.53 -13.76 -18.03
N LEU A 57 6.75 -13.73 -16.72
CA LEU A 57 7.79 -14.49 -16.07
C LEU A 57 7.23 -15.81 -15.55
N SER A 58 7.96 -16.89 -15.82
CA SER A 58 7.66 -18.17 -15.20
C SER A 58 8.05 -18.19 -13.73
N GLN A 59 7.44 -19.08 -12.95
CA GLN A 59 7.75 -19.24 -11.53
C GLN A 59 9.24 -19.52 -11.26
N PRO A 60 9.97 -20.34 -12.05
CA PRO A 60 11.42 -20.49 -11.92
C PRO A 60 12.20 -19.20 -12.15
N GLU A 61 11.79 -18.36 -13.10
CA GLU A 61 12.42 -17.06 -13.35
C GLU A 61 12.22 -16.10 -12.18
N VAL A 62 11.01 -16.05 -11.60
CA VAL A 62 10.75 -15.27 -10.39
C VAL A 62 11.61 -15.77 -9.22
N ALA A 63 11.68 -17.08 -9.00
CA ALA A 63 12.51 -17.67 -7.95
C ALA A 63 14.00 -17.34 -8.14
N GLY A 64 14.50 -17.41 -9.37
CA GLY A 64 15.88 -17.05 -9.73
C GLY A 64 16.18 -15.57 -9.46
N ARG A 65 15.27 -14.67 -9.84
CA ARG A 65 15.39 -13.23 -9.54
C ARG A 65 15.40 -12.95 -8.03
N MET A 66 14.51 -13.59 -7.28
CA MET A 66 14.50 -13.48 -5.82
C MET A 66 15.78 -14.00 -5.19
N SER A 67 16.33 -15.11 -5.69
CA SER A 67 17.61 -15.66 -5.22
C SER A 67 18.75 -14.67 -5.43
N MET A 68 18.81 -14.06 -6.60
CA MET A 68 19.81 -13.03 -6.93
C MET A 68 19.70 -11.82 -6.00
N LEU A 69 18.47 -11.33 -5.78
CA LEU A 69 18.21 -10.13 -4.95
C LEU A 69 18.49 -10.36 -3.45
N THR A 70 18.33 -11.59 -2.97
CA THR A 70 18.49 -11.91 -1.54
C THR A 70 19.84 -12.51 -1.18
N GLY A 71 20.59 -12.99 -2.16
CA GLY A 71 21.81 -13.78 -1.93
C GLY A 71 21.54 -15.16 -1.31
N ASN A 72 20.26 -15.59 -1.25
CA ASN A 72 19.86 -16.89 -0.72
C ASN A 72 19.23 -17.73 -1.84
N GLU A 73 19.44 -19.03 -1.82
CA GLU A 73 18.81 -19.93 -2.78
C GLU A 73 17.29 -20.02 -2.50
N ILE A 74 16.49 -19.57 -3.46
CA ILE A 74 15.04 -19.69 -3.48
C ILE A 74 14.66 -20.52 -4.70
N THR A 75 14.31 -21.79 -4.48
CA THR A 75 13.90 -22.69 -5.56
C THR A 75 12.42 -22.48 -5.91
N SER A 76 12.02 -22.90 -7.12
CA SER A 76 10.61 -22.93 -7.53
C SER A 76 9.74 -23.73 -6.55
N ALA A 77 10.29 -24.82 -5.97
CA ALA A 77 9.59 -25.63 -4.99
C ALA A 77 9.32 -24.86 -3.68
N VAL A 78 10.29 -24.05 -3.24
CA VAL A 78 10.13 -23.16 -2.08
C VAL A 78 9.07 -22.12 -2.38
N LEU A 79 9.17 -21.43 -3.52
CA LEU A 79 8.20 -20.42 -3.94
C LEU A 79 6.78 -21.03 -4.06
N TYR A 80 6.67 -22.22 -4.68
CA TYR A 80 5.40 -22.96 -4.73
C TYR A 80 4.85 -23.26 -3.34
N SER A 81 5.70 -23.59 -2.36
CA SER A 81 5.23 -23.87 -0.99
C SER A 81 4.61 -22.66 -0.30
N TRP A 82 4.94 -21.44 -0.73
CA TRP A 82 4.37 -20.19 -0.22
C TRP A 82 3.10 -19.75 -0.93
N THR A 83 2.83 -20.31 -2.12
CA THR A 83 1.67 -19.94 -2.96
C THR A 83 0.56 -21.00 -2.94
N ALA A 84 0.87 -22.25 -2.58
CA ALA A 84 -0.06 -23.36 -2.67
C ALA A 84 -1.11 -23.33 -1.54
N ASP A 85 -2.38 -23.34 -1.88
CA ASP A 85 -3.50 -23.36 -0.92
C ASP A 85 -3.49 -24.60 -0.01
N SER A 86 -2.99 -25.73 -0.52
CA SER A 86 -2.86 -26.97 0.25
C SER A 86 -1.81 -26.92 1.37
N LYS A 87 -0.94 -25.90 1.37
CA LYS A 87 0.17 -25.77 2.34
C LYS A 87 -0.11 -24.65 3.34
N THR A 88 -1.19 -24.78 4.11
CA THR A 88 -1.69 -23.75 5.03
C THR A 88 -0.71 -23.34 6.12
N THR A 89 0.28 -24.17 6.44
CA THR A 89 1.29 -23.90 7.48
C THR A 89 2.53 -23.15 6.97
N ARG A 90 2.63 -22.92 5.65
CA ARG A 90 3.79 -22.25 5.05
C ARG A 90 3.37 -20.96 4.38
N THR A 91 3.85 -19.84 4.90
CA THR A 91 3.73 -18.50 4.32
C THR A 91 5.10 -17.97 3.96
N ILE A 92 5.14 -17.01 3.06
CA ILE A 92 6.39 -16.34 2.71
C ILE A 92 6.96 -15.62 3.94
N PRO A 93 8.23 -15.82 4.31
CA PRO A 93 8.85 -15.03 5.38
C PRO A 93 8.91 -13.53 5.00
N ALA A 94 8.63 -12.66 5.95
CA ALA A 94 8.57 -11.21 5.72
C ALA A 94 9.85 -10.64 5.05
N ARG A 95 11.01 -11.19 5.35
CA ARG A 95 12.31 -10.79 4.76
C ARG A 95 12.39 -10.96 3.24
N TYR A 96 11.54 -11.80 2.65
CA TYR A 96 11.52 -12.06 1.21
C TYR A 96 10.48 -11.21 0.45
N ILE A 97 9.60 -10.50 1.16
CA ILE A 97 8.58 -9.64 0.54
C ILE A 97 9.20 -8.55 -0.35
N PRO A 98 10.26 -7.82 0.08
CA PRO A 98 10.90 -6.84 -0.80
C PRO A 98 11.46 -7.47 -2.09
N ALA A 99 12.09 -8.63 -1.97
CA ALA A 99 12.63 -9.33 -3.15
C ALA A 99 11.53 -9.84 -4.09
N LEU A 100 10.40 -10.33 -3.55
CA LEU A 100 9.22 -10.68 -4.35
C LEU A 100 8.72 -9.48 -5.14
N THR A 101 8.51 -8.34 -4.46
CA THR A 101 8.06 -7.11 -5.10
C THR A 101 8.99 -6.66 -6.23
N MET A 102 10.30 -6.66 -5.98
CA MET A 102 11.30 -6.29 -7.00
C MET A 102 11.34 -7.29 -8.16
N ALA A 103 11.18 -8.58 -7.89
CA ALA A 103 11.20 -9.63 -8.90
C ALA A 103 9.96 -9.63 -9.79
N THR A 104 8.79 -9.27 -9.25
CA THR A 104 7.48 -9.34 -9.94
C THR A 104 6.97 -8.00 -10.43
N GLY A 105 7.46 -6.89 -9.86
CA GLY A 105 6.92 -5.54 -10.07
C GLY A 105 5.55 -5.32 -9.41
N SER A 106 5.06 -6.26 -8.60
CA SER A 106 3.75 -6.22 -7.95
C SER A 106 3.86 -5.93 -6.46
N HIS A 107 2.86 -5.24 -5.91
CA HIS A 107 2.84 -4.80 -4.51
C HIS A 107 1.71 -5.42 -3.69
N ASN A 108 0.97 -6.41 -4.21
CA ASN A 108 -0.20 -6.98 -3.54
C ASN A 108 0.14 -7.59 -2.17
N ALA A 109 1.27 -8.30 -2.06
CA ALA A 109 1.71 -8.86 -0.79
C ALA A 109 1.99 -7.76 0.26
N GLN A 110 2.62 -6.66 -0.14
CA GLN A 110 2.88 -5.52 0.75
C GLN A 110 1.58 -4.82 1.18
N ASP A 111 0.62 -4.66 0.26
CA ASP A 111 -0.68 -4.05 0.58
C ASP A 111 -1.48 -4.89 1.57
N VAL A 112 -1.48 -6.23 1.40
CA VAL A 112 -2.14 -7.14 2.37
C VAL A 112 -1.54 -7.01 3.76
N ILE A 113 -0.21 -6.92 3.89
CA ILE A 113 0.46 -6.74 5.18
C ILE A 113 0.09 -5.37 5.78
N ALA A 114 0.14 -4.31 4.99
CA ALA A 114 -0.20 -2.97 5.44
C ALA A 114 -1.66 -2.89 5.92
N ARG A 115 -2.61 -3.46 5.16
CA ARG A 115 -4.03 -3.52 5.54
C ARG A 115 -4.27 -4.37 6.77
N GLY A 116 -3.53 -5.47 6.94
CA GLY A 116 -3.56 -6.30 8.15
C GLY A 116 -3.16 -5.54 9.41
N GLY A 117 -2.31 -4.53 9.29
CA GLY A 117 -1.91 -3.61 10.36
C GLY A 117 -2.73 -2.32 10.45
N GLY A 118 -3.85 -2.20 9.71
CA GLY A 118 -4.70 -1.01 9.70
C GLY A 118 -4.16 0.15 8.86
N GLY A 119 -3.23 -0.12 7.97
CA GLY A 119 -2.66 0.83 7.01
C GLY A 119 -3.02 0.49 5.57
N PHE A 120 -2.28 1.06 4.66
CA PHE A 120 -2.29 0.70 3.24
C PHE A 120 -0.90 0.92 2.65
N TYR A 121 -0.60 0.15 1.62
CA TYR A 121 0.64 0.33 0.87
C TYR A 121 0.45 1.39 -0.21
N MET A 122 1.43 2.27 -0.35
CA MET A 122 1.45 3.30 -1.39
C MET A 122 2.82 3.27 -2.06
N PRO A 123 2.90 2.98 -3.37
CA PRO A 123 4.15 3.05 -4.12
C PRO A 123 4.80 4.43 -4.03
N SER A 124 6.13 4.51 -4.15
CA SER A 124 6.87 5.77 -3.95
C SER A 124 6.33 6.98 -4.73
N PRO A 125 5.93 6.88 -6.02
CA PRO A 125 5.38 8.03 -6.74
C PRO A 125 4.06 8.54 -6.16
N GLU A 126 3.17 7.64 -5.75
CA GLU A 126 1.88 7.97 -5.13
C GLU A 126 2.07 8.53 -3.72
N ALA A 127 3.00 7.96 -2.94
CA ALA A 127 3.36 8.48 -1.62
C ALA A 127 3.89 9.91 -1.72
N LEU A 128 4.72 10.20 -2.72
CA LEU A 128 5.24 11.54 -2.97
C LEU A 128 4.14 12.54 -3.35
N ARG A 129 3.21 12.13 -4.22
CA ARG A 129 2.04 12.95 -4.59
C ARG A 129 1.15 13.25 -3.38
N ALA A 130 0.92 12.24 -2.53
CA ALA A 130 0.14 12.42 -1.30
C ALA A 130 0.82 13.40 -0.34
N GLU A 131 2.15 13.34 -0.21
CA GLU A 131 2.90 14.26 0.64
C GLU A 131 2.87 15.69 0.08
N ILE A 132 3.02 15.87 -1.23
CA ILE A 132 2.87 17.17 -1.89
C ILE A 132 1.50 17.75 -1.60
N HIS A 133 0.43 16.97 -1.77
CA HIS A 133 -0.92 17.42 -1.51
C HIS A 133 -1.14 17.84 -0.04
N ARG A 134 -0.57 17.07 0.90
CA ARG A 134 -0.58 17.41 2.33
C ARG A 134 0.09 18.76 2.61
N ILE A 135 1.23 19.01 1.97
CA ILE A 135 1.94 20.30 2.12
C ILE A 135 1.08 21.44 1.56
N GLU A 136 0.47 21.28 0.40
CA GLU A 136 -0.40 22.29 -0.21
C GLU A 136 -1.60 22.62 0.68
N GLU A 137 -2.26 21.61 1.28
CA GLU A 137 -3.35 21.82 2.22
C GLU A 137 -2.92 22.58 3.48
N ASN A 138 -1.77 22.23 4.06
CA ASN A 138 -1.19 22.92 5.20
C ASN A 138 -0.88 24.39 4.89
N VAL A 139 -0.27 24.67 3.74
CA VAL A 139 0.00 26.05 3.28
C VAL A 139 -1.30 26.83 3.13
N LYS A 140 -2.33 26.24 2.54
CA LYS A 140 -3.65 26.86 2.39
C LYS A 140 -4.30 27.18 3.73
N GLN A 141 -4.18 26.29 4.71
CA GLN A 141 -4.68 26.56 6.07
C GLN A 141 -3.91 27.70 6.75
N GLN A 142 -2.57 27.67 6.69
CA GLN A 142 -1.73 28.73 7.25
C GLN A 142 -2.02 30.09 6.63
N LEU A 143 -2.25 30.18 5.34
CA LEU A 143 -2.65 31.41 4.66
C LEU A 143 -4.01 31.92 5.13
N LYS A 144 -4.99 31.04 5.38
CA LYS A 144 -6.29 31.41 5.96
C LYS A 144 -6.13 31.99 7.37
N GLU A 145 -5.33 31.32 8.21
CA GLU A 145 -5.06 31.79 9.57
C GLU A 145 -4.33 33.14 9.57
N LYS A 146 -3.33 33.30 8.68
CA LYS A 146 -2.63 34.57 8.52
C LYS A 146 -3.60 35.70 8.18
N ARG A 147 -4.45 35.50 7.17
CA ARG A 147 -5.47 36.51 6.78
C ARG A 147 -6.41 36.85 7.94
N LYS A 148 -6.84 35.86 8.71
CA LYS A 148 -7.68 36.08 9.88
C LYS A 148 -6.99 36.95 10.93
N ARG A 149 -5.70 36.71 11.19
CA ARG A 149 -4.90 37.49 12.14
C ARG A 149 -4.65 38.92 11.64
N GLU A 150 -4.40 39.09 10.32
CA GLU A 150 -4.26 40.41 9.70
C GLU A 150 -5.55 41.25 9.83
N LEU A 151 -6.73 40.65 9.65
CA LEU A 151 -8.00 41.31 9.86
C LEU A 151 -8.21 41.74 11.33
N LEU A 152 -7.88 40.86 12.29
CA LEU A 152 -7.96 41.20 13.72
C LEU A 152 -7.00 42.34 14.08
N LEU A 153 -5.81 42.36 13.51
CA LEU A 153 -4.86 43.47 13.72
C LEU A 153 -5.42 44.82 13.22
N GLN A 154 -6.03 44.81 12.03
CA GLN A 154 -6.68 46.01 11.46
C GLN A 154 -7.85 46.52 12.31
N GLU A 155 -8.56 45.65 13.04
CA GLU A 155 -9.62 46.03 13.97
C GLU A 155 -9.08 46.64 15.26
N VAL A 156 -7.90 46.20 15.73
CA VAL A 156 -7.24 46.74 16.93
C VAL A 156 -6.58 48.10 16.68
N ASP A 157 -6.10 48.33 15.45
CA ASP A 157 -5.44 49.59 15.06
C ASP A 157 -6.43 50.70 14.71
N ARG A 158 -7.75 50.50 14.84
CA ARG A 158 -8.79 51.48 14.65
C ARG A 158 -9.28 52.05 15.99
#